data_2cd77298a41b48f9d70198074db63977
#
_entry.id   2cd77298a41b48f9d70198074db63977
#
_cell.length_a   1.000
_cell.length_b   1.000
_cell.length_c   1.000
_cell.angle_alpha   90.00
_cell.angle_beta   90.00
_cell.angle_gamma   90.00
#
_symmetry.space_group_name_H-M   'P 1'
#
loop_
_entity.id
_entity.type
_entity.pdbx_description
1 polymer ?
#
loop_
_entity_poly.entity_id
_entity_poly.type
_entity_poly.pdbx_seq_one_letter_code
_entity_poly.pdbx_strand_id
1 'polypeptide(L)'
;MDAGFLLPRGNMKVSEHFDLRELVHPDIFNKIGARALDFLNCNAILTLEDLRDNFGPITVNNDHLGGSYKDSGLRMPKGTVGAELSSHRFGTGFDLKFKDHKPEEVYFHILNNQGIYPYISRMENAERTVTWLHVEFCTNKHEGEIIIFNP
;
A
#
# COMPACT_ATOMS: atom_id res chain seq x y z
N MET A 1 -9.37 18.50 29.40
CA MET A 1 -8.30 17.54 29.72
C MET A 1 -8.12 16.66 28.49
N ASP A 2 -7.10 16.98 27.72
CA ASP A 2 -6.67 16.07 26.65
C ASP A 2 -6.04 14.86 27.33
N ALA A 3 -6.76 13.77 27.39
CA ALA A 3 -6.17 12.47 27.64
C ALA A 3 -5.23 12.20 26.45
N GLY A 4 -3.99 12.60 26.60
CA GLY A 4 -2.94 12.24 25.65
C GLY A 4 -2.92 10.73 25.52
N PHE A 5 -3.51 10.24 24.45
CA PHE A 5 -3.43 8.84 24.08
C PHE A 5 -1.96 8.57 23.77
N LEU A 6 -1.24 8.09 24.77
CA LEU A 6 0.12 7.58 24.59
C LEU A 6 0.02 6.38 23.66
N LEU A 7 0.24 6.66 22.37
CA LEU A 7 0.37 5.58 21.38
C LEU A 7 1.49 4.64 21.84
N PRO A 8 1.27 3.34 21.86
CA PRO A 8 2.34 2.42 22.22
C PRO A 8 3.51 2.64 21.28
N ARG A 9 4.68 2.96 21.80
CA ARG A 9 5.95 3.09 21.06
C ARG A 9 6.48 1.73 20.57
N GLY A 10 5.63 0.70 20.61
CA GLY A 10 5.96 -0.66 20.22
C GLY A 10 5.73 -0.95 18.75
N ASN A 11 6.15 -2.13 18.37
CA ASN A 11 5.93 -2.73 17.06
C ASN A 11 4.41 -2.83 16.79
N MET A 12 3.93 -2.21 15.71
CA MET A 12 2.53 -2.21 15.27
C MET A 12 2.34 -3.13 14.07
N LYS A 13 2.88 -4.35 14.15
CA LYS A 13 2.75 -5.36 13.11
C LYS A 13 1.28 -5.64 12.77
N VAL A 14 0.96 -5.53 11.48
CA VAL A 14 -0.34 -5.93 10.92
C VAL A 14 -0.26 -7.27 10.20
N SER A 15 0.97 -7.68 9.85
CA SER A 15 1.29 -8.96 9.23
C SER A 15 2.75 -9.33 9.56
N GLU A 16 3.27 -10.43 9.03
CA GLU A 16 4.61 -10.90 9.35
C GLU A 16 5.70 -9.85 9.05
N HIS A 17 5.61 -9.16 7.91
CA HIS A 17 6.64 -8.23 7.46
C HIS A 17 6.25 -6.76 7.53
N PHE A 18 4.96 -6.42 7.67
CA PHE A 18 4.51 -5.02 7.61
C PHE A 18 4.07 -4.49 8.99
N ASP A 19 4.53 -3.27 9.29
CA ASP A 19 4.06 -2.45 10.39
C ASP A 19 2.98 -1.48 9.89
N LEU A 20 1.97 -1.16 10.70
CA LEU A 20 0.89 -0.26 10.31
C LEU A 20 1.39 1.11 9.81
N ARG A 21 2.49 1.61 10.39
CA ARG A 21 3.11 2.89 10.01
C ARG A 21 3.67 2.88 8.58
N GLU A 22 4.01 1.70 8.04
CA GLU A 22 4.42 1.57 6.66
C GLU A 22 3.26 1.70 5.67
N LEU A 23 2.03 1.47 6.13
CA LEU A 23 0.85 1.39 5.27
C LEU A 23 -0.06 2.61 5.35
N VAL A 24 0.17 3.52 6.30
CA VAL A 24 -0.67 4.69 6.52
C VAL A 24 0.15 5.98 6.61
N HIS A 25 -0.45 7.11 6.23
CA HIS A 25 0.16 8.42 6.41
C HIS A 25 0.40 8.71 7.90
N PRO A 26 1.54 9.32 8.29
CA PRO A 26 1.86 9.58 9.69
C PRO A 26 0.80 10.40 10.43
N ASP A 27 0.16 11.37 9.78
CA ASP A 27 -0.90 12.17 10.42
C ASP A 27 -2.13 11.34 10.76
N ILE A 28 -2.47 10.32 9.95
CA ILE A 28 -3.54 9.38 10.26
C ILE A 28 -3.16 8.55 11.48
N PHE A 29 -1.95 7.97 11.46
CA PHE A 29 -1.46 7.16 12.58
C PHE A 29 -1.40 7.97 13.88
N ASN A 30 -0.89 9.19 13.84
CA ASN A 30 -0.81 10.08 15.01
C ASN A 30 -2.20 10.45 15.54
N LYS A 31 -3.20 10.53 14.68
CA LYS A 31 -4.56 10.94 15.05
C LYS A 31 -5.40 9.82 15.62
N ILE A 32 -5.31 8.60 15.06
CA ILE A 32 -6.22 7.49 15.39
C ILE A 32 -5.49 6.19 15.79
N GLY A 33 -4.17 6.14 15.70
CA GLY A 33 -3.36 4.99 16.12
C GLY A 33 -3.71 3.69 15.42
N ALA A 34 -3.85 2.61 16.20
CA ALA A 34 -4.18 1.28 15.69
C ALA A 34 -5.50 1.22 14.90
N ARG A 35 -6.43 2.13 15.15
CA ARG A 35 -7.69 2.22 14.39
C ARG A 35 -7.48 2.54 12.90
N ALA A 36 -6.31 3.01 12.51
CA ALA A 36 -5.99 3.20 11.10
C ALA A 36 -6.07 1.91 10.29
N LEU A 37 -5.91 0.75 10.94
CA LEU A 37 -6.08 -0.57 10.31
C LEU A 37 -7.50 -0.76 9.74
N ASP A 38 -8.52 -0.18 10.37
CA ASP A 38 -9.93 -0.30 9.93
C ASP A 38 -10.16 0.33 8.54
N PHE A 39 -9.26 1.20 8.09
CA PHE A 39 -9.32 1.88 6.79
C PHE A 39 -8.48 1.20 5.70
N LEU A 40 -7.78 0.12 6.02
CA LEU A 40 -7.01 -0.63 5.05
C LEU A 40 -7.80 -1.83 4.52
N ASN A 41 -7.69 -2.07 3.22
CA ASN A 41 -8.22 -3.28 2.61
C ASN A 41 -7.39 -4.50 3.07
N CYS A 42 -8.03 -5.46 3.74
CA CYS A 42 -7.31 -6.65 4.27
C CYS A 42 -6.74 -7.54 3.15
N ASN A 43 -7.38 -7.60 1.98
CA ASN A 43 -6.84 -8.33 0.84
C ASN A 43 -5.56 -7.69 0.29
N ALA A 44 -5.41 -6.36 0.46
CA ALA A 44 -4.16 -5.68 0.14
C ALA A 44 -3.03 -6.19 1.04
N ILE A 45 -3.25 -6.28 2.35
CA ILE A 45 -2.23 -6.75 3.30
C ILE A 45 -1.79 -8.17 2.96
N LEU A 46 -2.74 -9.08 2.67
CA LEU A 46 -2.44 -10.45 2.27
C LEU A 46 -1.61 -10.50 0.99
N THR A 47 -1.98 -9.73 -0.02
CA THR A 47 -1.27 -9.70 -1.31
C THR A 47 0.12 -9.06 -1.18
N LEU A 48 0.26 -8.03 -0.33
CA LEU A 48 1.56 -7.43 -0.03
C LEU A 48 2.53 -8.45 0.60
N GLU A 49 2.04 -9.32 1.50
CA GLU A 49 2.84 -10.42 2.03
C GLU A 49 3.25 -11.42 0.96
N ASP A 50 2.34 -11.84 0.09
CA ASP A 50 2.66 -12.74 -1.03
C ASP A 50 3.72 -12.14 -1.96
N LEU A 51 3.60 -10.85 -2.27
CA LEU A 51 4.61 -10.14 -3.06
C LEU A 51 5.94 -10.02 -2.32
N ARG A 52 5.90 -9.79 -1.01
CA ARG A 52 7.08 -9.71 -0.16
C ARG A 52 7.84 -11.03 -0.12
N ASP A 53 7.12 -12.15 -0.01
CA ASP A 53 7.70 -13.49 -0.01
C ASP A 53 8.35 -13.84 -1.35
N ASN A 54 7.72 -13.42 -2.46
CA ASN A 54 8.23 -13.70 -3.80
C ASN A 54 9.38 -12.77 -4.25
N PHE A 55 9.35 -11.50 -3.86
CA PHE A 55 10.25 -10.48 -4.40
C PHE A 55 11.17 -9.82 -3.37
N GLY A 56 11.17 -10.28 -2.13
CA GLY A 56 12.01 -9.70 -1.08
C GLY A 56 11.46 -8.37 -0.55
N PRO A 57 12.31 -7.55 0.11
CA PRO A 57 11.87 -6.35 0.82
C PRO A 57 11.10 -5.36 -0.05
N ILE A 58 9.91 -4.97 0.45
CA ILE A 58 9.04 -3.95 -0.14
C ILE A 58 8.97 -2.77 0.82
N THR A 59 9.13 -1.56 0.29
CA THR A 59 8.86 -0.30 1.01
C THR A 59 7.58 0.32 0.46
N VAL A 60 6.63 0.60 1.35
CA VAL A 60 5.48 1.47 1.08
C VAL A 60 5.83 2.87 1.62
N ASN A 61 5.58 3.14 2.90
CA ASN A 61 6.09 4.32 3.61
C ASN A 61 7.31 3.98 4.47
N ASN A 62 8.19 4.93 4.70
CA ASN A 62 9.37 4.78 5.55
C ASN A 62 9.67 6.01 6.42
N ASP A 63 8.72 6.94 6.52
CA ASP A 63 8.87 8.17 7.31
C ASP A 63 9.12 7.88 8.79
N HIS A 64 8.49 6.86 9.37
CA HIS A 64 8.73 6.43 10.75
C HIS A 64 10.15 5.90 11.00
N LEU A 65 10.90 5.60 9.94
CA LEU A 65 12.32 5.20 9.97
C LEU A 65 13.25 6.34 9.52
N GLY A 66 12.73 7.55 9.35
CA GLY A 66 13.50 8.73 8.91
C GLY A 66 13.58 8.91 7.39
N GLY A 67 12.82 8.14 6.60
CA GLY A 67 12.73 8.30 5.15
C GLY A 67 11.73 9.37 4.72
N SER A 68 11.58 9.55 3.41
CA SER A 68 10.73 10.60 2.83
C SER A 68 9.36 10.09 2.33
N TYR A 69 9.14 8.79 2.27
CA TYR A 69 7.89 8.22 1.77
C TYR A 69 6.83 8.20 2.87
N LYS A 70 5.75 8.95 2.69
CA LYS A 70 4.62 9.04 3.63
C LYS A 70 3.25 8.96 2.94
N ASP A 71 3.22 9.03 1.61
CA ASP A 71 2.00 9.10 0.80
C ASP A 71 1.82 7.86 -0.11
N SER A 72 2.55 6.79 0.14
CA SER A 72 2.54 5.58 -0.70
C SER A 72 1.49 4.54 -0.27
N GLY A 73 0.94 4.66 0.93
CA GLY A 73 -0.18 3.86 1.45
C GLY A 73 -1.45 4.68 1.59
N LEU A 74 -2.18 4.48 2.68
CA LEU A 74 -3.38 5.26 3.00
C LEU A 74 -3.02 6.74 3.20
N ARG A 75 -3.63 7.61 2.40
CA ARG A 75 -3.44 9.08 2.43
C ARG A 75 -4.53 9.78 3.22
N MET A 76 -4.23 11.00 3.66
CA MET A 76 -5.23 11.87 4.28
C MET A 76 -6.43 12.12 3.34
N PRO A 77 -7.67 12.10 3.86
CA PRO A 77 -8.88 12.29 3.05
C PRO A 77 -8.93 13.63 2.29
N LYS A 78 -8.33 14.67 2.87
CA LYS A 78 -8.27 16.03 2.33
C LYS A 78 -6.84 16.49 2.11
N GLY A 79 -5.98 15.60 1.63
CA GLY A 79 -4.59 15.92 1.31
C GLY A 79 -4.46 16.62 -0.06
N THR A 80 -3.29 17.19 -0.30
CA THR A 80 -2.92 17.86 -1.57
C THR A 80 -2.31 16.91 -2.58
N VAL A 81 -1.96 15.68 -2.17
CA VAL A 81 -1.30 14.69 -3.00
C VAL A 81 -2.32 13.79 -3.67
N GLY A 82 -2.26 13.70 -5.00
CA GLY A 82 -3.10 12.83 -5.83
C GLY A 82 -4.50 13.35 -6.08
N ALA A 83 -5.26 12.59 -6.89
CA ALA A 83 -6.64 12.91 -7.25
C ALA A 83 -7.60 12.86 -6.05
N GLU A 84 -8.71 13.56 -6.14
CA GLU A 84 -9.73 13.61 -5.08
C GLU A 84 -10.27 12.22 -4.72
N LEU A 85 -10.51 11.37 -5.71
CA LEU A 85 -10.98 9.99 -5.54
C LEU A 85 -9.85 8.96 -5.71
N SER A 86 -8.63 9.31 -5.34
CA SER A 86 -7.49 8.38 -5.38
C SER A 86 -7.75 7.15 -4.48
N SER A 87 -7.45 5.97 -4.99
CA SER A 87 -7.52 4.70 -4.25
C SER A 87 -6.71 4.71 -2.93
N HIS A 88 -5.64 5.50 -2.86
CA HIS A 88 -4.89 5.73 -1.63
C HIS A 88 -5.72 6.34 -0.49
N ARG A 89 -6.73 7.13 -0.80
CA ARG A 89 -7.60 7.75 0.22
C ARG A 89 -8.64 6.79 0.80
N PHE A 90 -8.84 5.66 0.12
CA PHE A 90 -9.79 4.63 0.51
C PHE A 90 -9.12 3.36 1.06
N GLY A 91 -7.79 3.38 1.24
CA GLY A 91 -7.04 2.24 1.76
C GLY A 91 -6.94 1.05 0.79
N THR A 92 -7.16 1.30 -0.51
CA THR A 92 -7.14 0.29 -1.57
C THR A 92 -6.03 0.47 -2.59
N GLY A 93 -5.27 1.56 -2.54
CA GLY A 93 -4.15 1.84 -3.43
C GLY A 93 -2.83 1.95 -2.69
N PHE A 94 -1.78 1.36 -3.26
CA PHE A 94 -0.44 1.34 -2.69
C PHE A 94 0.63 1.51 -3.77
N ASP A 95 1.66 2.30 -3.46
CA ASP A 95 2.86 2.46 -4.27
C ASP A 95 3.99 1.65 -3.65
N LEU A 96 4.44 0.63 -4.37
CA LEU A 96 5.40 -0.35 -3.88
C LEU A 96 6.79 -0.11 -4.48
N LYS A 97 7.82 -0.06 -3.63
CA LYS A 97 9.22 0.01 -4.03
C LYS A 97 9.93 -1.27 -3.58
N PHE A 98 10.54 -1.95 -4.51
CA PHE A 98 11.22 -3.22 -4.29
C PHE A 98 12.72 -2.97 -4.12
N LYS A 99 13.34 -3.63 -3.13
CA LYS A 99 14.78 -3.51 -2.89
C LYS A 99 15.59 -4.24 -3.96
N ASP A 100 15.15 -5.44 -4.31
CA ASP A 100 15.95 -6.40 -5.10
C ASP A 100 15.43 -6.57 -6.54
N HIS A 101 14.32 -5.90 -6.90
CA HIS A 101 13.68 -6.00 -8.21
C HIS A 101 13.27 -4.64 -8.74
N LYS A 102 13.23 -4.50 -10.06
CA LYS A 102 12.63 -3.33 -10.72
C LYS A 102 11.11 -3.45 -10.64
N PRO A 103 10.38 -2.34 -10.45
CA PRO A 103 8.90 -2.35 -10.45
C PRO A 103 8.31 -2.98 -11.71
N GLU A 104 8.92 -2.75 -12.87
CA GLU A 104 8.51 -3.32 -14.15
C GLU A 104 8.57 -4.85 -14.18
N GLU A 105 9.58 -5.46 -13.55
CA GLU A 105 9.70 -6.93 -13.47
C GLU A 105 8.53 -7.53 -12.70
N VAL A 106 8.17 -6.92 -11.57
CA VAL A 106 7.04 -7.35 -10.75
C VAL A 106 5.72 -7.10 -11.45
N TYR A 107 5.57 -5.96 -12.13
CA TYR A 107 4.41 -5.64 -12.96
C TYR A 107 4.12 -6.73 -14.00
N PHE A 108 5.11 -7.12 -14.80
CA PHE A 108 4.93 -8.17 -15.79
C PHE A 108 4.72 -9.55 -15.17
N HIS A 109 5.36 -9.83 -14.02
CA HIS A 109 5.09 -11.07 -13.30
C HIS A 109 3.62 -11.16 -12.88
N ILE A 110 3.05 -10.11 -12.32
CA ILE A 110 1.64 -10.06 -11.93
C ILE A 110 0.73 -10.26 -13.14
N LEU A 111 0.98 -9.55 -14.25
CA LEU A 111 0.18 -9.69 -15.48
C LEU A 111 0.20 -11.09 -16.05
N ASN A 112 1.34 -11.76 -16.02
CA ASN A 112 1.49 -13.12 -16.52
C ASN A 112 0.94 -14.18 -15.56
N ASN A 113 0.62 -13.82 -14.32
CA ASN A 113 0.19 -14.73 -13.26
C ASN A 113 -1.03 -14.20 -12.49
N GLN A 114 -1.97 -13.56 -13.18
CA GLN A 114 -3.12 -12.89 -12.54
C GLN A 114 -3.94 -13.82 -11.63
N GLY A 115 -4.00 -15.10 -11.93
CA GLY A 115 -4.73 -16.09 -11.13
C GLY A 115 -4.19 -16.28 -9.71
N ILE A 116 -2.92 -15.99 -9.47
CA ILE A 116 -2.33 -16.04 -8.11
C ILE A 116 -2.43 -14.72 -7.35
N TYR A 117 -2.88 -13.65 -8.00
CA TYR A 117 -3.12 -12.34 -7.41
C TYR A 117 -4.60 -11.89 -7.57
N PRO A 118 -5.56 -12.67 -7.04
CA PRO A 118 -6.99 -12.49 -7.34
C PRO A 118 -7.58 -11.18 -6.80
N TYR A 119 -6.88 -10.49 -5.92
CA TYR A 119 -7.35 -9.26 -5.30
C TYR A 119 -6.79 -7.98 -5.94
N ILE A 120 -5.82 -8.08 -6.84
CA ILE A 120 -5.35 -6.94 -7.61
C ILE A 120 -6.38 -6.66 -8.71
N SER A 121 -7.00 -5.48 -8.67
CA SER A 121 -8.03 -5.07 -9.62
C SER A 121 -7.51 -4.13 -10.70
N ARG A 122 -6.56 -3.26 -10.36
CA ARG A 122 -5.98 -2.27 -11.27
C ARG A 122 -4.50 -2.07 -11.00
N MET A 123 -3.76 -1.75 -12.02
CA MET A 123 -2.36 -1.27 -11.92
C MET A 123 -2.14 -0.08 -12.83
N GLU A 124 -1.33 0.87 -12.39
CA GLU A 124 -0.85 1.92 -13.25
C GLU A 124 0.19 1.36 -14.23
N ASN A 125 0.16 1.83 -15.48
CA ASN A 125 1.12 1.40 -16.50
C ASN A 125 2.56 1.63 -16.03
N ALA A 126 3.39 0.60 -16.04
CA ALA A 126 4.76 0.62 -15.54
C ALA A 126 5.66 1.66 -16.23
N GLU A 127 5.35 2.05 -17.46
CA GLU A 127 6.06 3.13 -18.14
C GLU A 127 5.85 4.51 -17.48
N ARG A 128 4.80 4.67 -16.69
CA ARG A 128 4.47 5.90 -15.97
C ARG A 128 5.04 5.91 -14.55
N THR A 129 5.23 4.73 -13.96
CA THR A 129 5.70 4.56 -12.57
C THR A 129 7.03 3.79 -12.53
N VAL A 130 8.07 4.36 -13.15
CA VAL A 130 9.37 3.68 -13.34
C VAL A 130 10.04 3.27 -12.02
N THR A 131 9.83 4.04 -10.94
CA THR A 131 10.50 3.82 -9.64
C THR A 131 9.61 3.17 -8.58
N TRP A 132 8.33 2.98 -8.87
CA TRP A 132 7.38 2.27 -7.98
C TRP A 132 6.36 1.51 -8.82
N LEU A 133 5.69 0.57 -8.20
CA LEU A 133 4.54 -0.13 -8.77
C LEU A 133 3.28 0.33 -8.05
N HIS A 134 2.36 1.00 -8.75
CA HIS A 134 1.05 1.33 -8.22
C HIS A 134 0.09 0.17 -8.43
N VAL A 135 -0.49 -0.32 -7.32
CA VAL A 135 -1.48 -1.41 -7.32
C VAL A 135 -2.74 -0.99 -6.58
N GLU A 136 -3.89 -1.40 -7.10
CA GLU A 136 -5.19 -1.21 -6.46
C GLU A 136 -5.84 -2.56 -6.18
N PHE A 137 -6.50 -2.66 -5.02
CA PHE A 137 -7.07 -3.90 -4.52
C PHE A 137 -8.59 -3.82 -4.45
N CYS A 138 -9.25 -4.97 -4.67
CA CYS A 138 -10.69 -5.11 -4.46
C CYS A 138 -11.00 -5.86 -3.16
N THR A 139 -12.19 -5.63 -2.63
CA THR A 139 -12.65 -6.29 -1.40
C THR A 139 -13.00 -7.76 -1.64
N ASN A 140 -13.57 -8.08 -2.80
CA ASN A 140 -13.93 -9.42 -3.20
C ASN A 140 -12.89 -9.98 -4.17
N LYS A 141 -12.88 -11.29 -4.32
CA LYS A 141 -12.04 -11.96 -5.32
C LYS A 141 -12.33 -11.38 -6.70
N HIS A 142 -11.30 -10.92 -7.38
CA HIS A 142 -11.40 -10.37 -8.72
C HIS A 142 -11.67 -11.52 -9.73
N GLU A 143 -12.69 -11.37 -10.55
CA GLU A 143 -13.09 -12.36 -11.58
C GLU A 143 -12.84 -11.82 -13.00
N GLY A 144 -11.81 -11.13 -13.23
CA GLY A 144 -11.52 -10.57 -14.55
C GLY A 144 -10.05 -10.25 -14.71
N GLU A 145 -9.73 -9.69 -15.85
CA GLU A 145 -8.39 -9.21 -16.11
C GLU A 145 -8.10 -7.95 -15.27
N ILE A 146 -6.86 -7.83 -14.84
CA ILE A 146 -6.37 -6.62 -14.18
C ILE A 146 -6.45 -5.45 -15.15
N ILE A 147 -7.09 -4.36 -14.75
CA ILE A 147 -7.22 -3.16 -15.56
C ILE A 147 -5.92 -2.35 -15.48
N ILE A 148 -5.30 -2.11 -16.62
CA ILE A 148 -4.14 -1.22 -16.72
C ILE A 148 -4.61 0.18 -17.11
N PHE A 149 -4.18 1.19 -16.36
CA PHE A 149 -4.57 2.58 -16.61
C PHE A 149 -3.37 3.51 -16.69
N ASN A 150 -3.57 4.61 -17.41
CA ASN A 150 -2.67 5.78 -17.41
C ASN A 150 -3.38 6.89 -16.63
N PRO A 151 -2.73 7.52 -15.67
CA PRO A 151 -3.31 8.60 -14.87
C PRO A 151 -3.48 9.89 -15.69
#